data_86ff79af1a090e9bb2ce3706df092e2a
#
_entry.id   86ff79af1a090e9bb2ce3706df092e2a
#
_cell.length_a   1.000
_cell.length_b   1.000
_cell.length_c   1.000
_cell.angle_alpha   90.00
_cell.angle_beta   90.00
_cell.angle_gamma   90.00
#
_symmetry.space_group_name_H-M   'P 1'
#
loop_
_entity.id
_entity.type
_entity.pdbx_description
1 polymer ?
#
loop_
_entity_poly.entity_id
_entity_poly.type
_entity_poly.pdbx_seq_one_letter_code
_entity_poly.pdbx_strand_id
1 'polypeptide(L)'
;MSESNNPIFFSVVIPTRNRPIEFKKALDSVLAQSFKDMEVIVVNDGTNSEHREAYNRLENASPVNVRYINLIERSRGHGHCFARNQGVDIAKGQYICFLDDDDWWTDSGFLTRAAEEITKHKADFYFANQKAITQDGAHVPNVWVENLPETLSKEDPRLEQTVFPVTTTELLKAKGFPHQNCWAISTELYNAIGGMDENLRYEPDRDIYLRALDKAQHILYDRTVVSLHNIPDNSKKNNASTLTSNKQKLLFQLRTVNKGILFSERPELISFCIRAKGFLLKRLTEVLVKEKSYRLAYLYAKQALATSFTFKWLLFTKYCWFKQFTSQN
;
A
#
# COMPACT_ATOMS: atom_id res chain seq x y z
N MET A 1 30.94 10.99 27.30
CA MET A 1 30.85 11.09 25.83
C MET A 1 29.38 11.33 25.51
N SER A 2 29.00 12.54 25.13
CA SER A 2 27.64 12.84 24.73
C SER A 2 27.40 12.12 23.42
N GLU A 3 26.49 11.13 23.41
CA GLU A 3 25.93 10.61 22.17
C GLU A 3 25.40 11.80 21.39
N SER A 4 25.92 11.99 20.18
CA SER A 4 25.42 12.99 19.25
C SER A 4 23.97 12.63 18.94
N ASN A 5 23.04 13.35 19.54
CA ASN A 5 21.60 13.21 19.40
C ASN A 5 21.14 13.74 18.01
N ASN A 6 21.83 13.34 16.93
CA ASN A 6 21.28 13.57 15.60
C ASN A 6 20.11 12.58 15.41
N PRO A 7 18.90 13.07 15.15
CA PRO A 7 17.77 12.20 14.91
C PRO A 7 18.05 11.34 13.68
N ILE A 8 17.81 10.03 13.78
CA ILE A 8 17.93 9.07 12.69
C ILE A 8 17.10 9.56 11.49
N PHE A 9 17.63 9.48 10.27
CA PHE A 9 16.90 9.96 9.10
C PHE A 9 15.78 8.99 8.68
N PHE A 10 16.09 7.70 8.50
CA PHE A 10 15.09 6.69 8.13
C PHE A 10 14.89 5.62 9.20
N SER A 11 13.62 5.24 9.41
CA SER A 11 13.26 3.97 10.03
C SER A 11 12.62 3.07 8.97
N VAL A 12 13.26 1.92 8.68
CA VAL A 12 12.74 0.94 7.73
C VAL A 12 12.01 -0.16 8.50
N VAL A 13 10.70 -0.29 8.30
CA VAL A 13 9.86 -1.27 8.99
C VAL A 13 9.59 -2.46 8.09
N ILE A 14 9.95 -3.66 8.55
CA ILE A 14 9.75 -4.93 7.84
C ILE A 14 8.84 -5.83 8.68
N PRO A 15 7.53 -5.94 8.36
CA PRO A 15 6.67 -6.93 8.97
C PRO A 15 6.98 -8.30 8.36
N THR A 16 7.06 -9.33 9.20
CA THR A 16 7.32 -10.70 8.71
C THR A 16 6.59 -11.74 9.55
N ARG A 17 6.28 -12.90 8.93
CA ARG A 17 5.69 -14.04 9.64
C ARG A 17 5.86 -15.33 8.86
N ASN A 18 6.46 -16.35 9.47
CA ASN A 18 6.60 -17.72 8.93
C ASN A 18 7.31 -17.81 7.56
N ARG A 19 8.17 -16.84 7.22
CA ARG A 19 8.90 -16.72 5.95
C ARG A 19 10.36 -16.31 6.16
N PRO A 20 11.16 -17.06 6.95
CA PRO A 20 12.50 -16.65 7.33
C PRO A 20 13.47 -16.52 6.14
N ILE A 21 13.25 -17.26 5.04
CA ILE A 21 14.12 -17.23 3.86
C ILE A 21 13.85 -15.96 3.05
N GLU A 22 12.58 -15.67 2.77
CA GLU A 22 12.15 -14.48 2.04
C GLU A 22 12.51 -13.22 2.85
N PHE A 23 12.19 -13.22 4.15
CA PHE A 23 12.54 -12.14 5.07
C PHE A 23 14.05 -11.86 5.07
N LYS A 24 14.90 -12.90 5.08
CA LYS A 24 16.35 -12.70 5.02
C LYS A 24 16.74 -11.92 3.77
N LYS A 25 16.17 -12.24 2.61
CA LYS A 25 16.45 -11.53 1.35
C LYS A 25 16.01 -10.08 1.41
N ALA A 26 14.83 -9.82 1.98
CA ALA A 26 14.33 -8.45 2.20
C ALA A 26 15.29 -7.66 3.10
N LEU A 27 15.64 -8.22 4.26
CA LEU A 27 16.57 -7.59 5.22
C LEU A 27 17.94 -7.32 4.59
N ASP A 28 18.53 -8.29 3.89
CA ASP A 28 19.81 -8.14 3.22
C ASP A 28 19.79 -6.97 2.21
N SER A 29 18.67 -6.79 1.50
CA SER A 29 18.53 -5.69 0.52
C SER A 29 18.47 -4.30 1.19
N VAL A 30 17.92 -4.22 2.40
CA VAL A 30 17.94 -2.99 3.21
C VAL A 30 19.33 -2.72 3.74
N LEU A 31 20.02 -3.72 4.28
CA LEU A 31 21.38 -3.58 4.82
C LEU A 31 22.40 -3.23 3.74
N ALA A 32 22.13 -3.57 2.47
CA ALA A 32 22.95 -3.24 1.32
C ALA A 32 22.82 -1.77 0.87
N GLN A 33 21.88 -0.99 1.44
CA GLN A 33 21.75 0.43 1.10
C GLN A 33 23.02 1.22 1.42
N SER A 34 23.40 2.15 0.53
CA SER A 34 24.58 3.01 0.73
C SER A 34 24.37 4.05 1.84
N PHE A 35 23.15 4.50 2.05
CA PHE A 35 22.77 5.40 3.14
C PHE A 35 22.80 4.68 4.49
N LYS A 36 23.50 5.26 5.49
CA LYS A 36 23.74 4.59 6.79
C LYS A 36 23.03 5.22 7.98
N ASP A 37 22.53 6.44 7.83
CA ASP A 37 21.76 7.10 8.90
C ASP A 37 20.33 6.54 8.94
N MET A 38 20.24 5.25 9.24
CA MET A 38 18.98 4.50 9.30
C MET A 38 18.99 3.45 10.39
N GLU A 39 17.81 3.13 10.90
CA GLU A 39 17.53 1.94 11.67
C GLU A 39 16.59 1.00 10.90
N VAL A 40 16.63 -0.28 11.21
CA VAL A 40 15.68 -1.28 10.70
C VAL A 40 14.87 -1.84 11.85
N ILE A 41 13.56 -1.89 11.70
CA ILE A 41 12.64 -2.42 12.70
C ILE A 41 11.91 -3.61 12.10
N VAL A 42 12.25 -4.79 12.56
CA VAL A 42 11.62 -6.05 12.16
C VAL A 42 10.48 -6.35 13.12
N VAL A 43 9.27 -6.53 12.58
CA VAL A 43 8.11 -6.92 13.39
C VAL A 43 7.69 -8.33 13.01
N ASN A 44 8.09 -9.29 13.83
CA ASN A 44 7.69 -10.68 13.70
C ASN A 44 6.27 -10.85 14.25
N ASP A 45 5.29 -11.02 13.37
CA ASP A 45 3.86 -11.08 13.66
C ASP A 45 3.43 -12.47 14.22
N GLY A 46 4.12 -12.91 15.26
CA GLY A 46 3.80 -14.15 15.97
C GLY A 46 4.06 -15.39 15.13
N THR A 47 5.30 -15.57 14.72
CA THR A 47 5.81 -16.76 14.03
C THR A 47 5.54 -18.03 14.83
N ASN A 48 5.08 -19.10 14.15
CA ASN A 48 4.85 -20.41 14.74
C ASN A 48 6.15 -21.10 15.18
N SER A 49 6.02 -22.20 15.96
CA SER A 49 7.16 -22.94 16.51
C SER A 49 8.12 -23.50 15.44
N GLU A 50 7.60 -23.88 14.27
CA GLU A 50 8.37 -24.45 13.16
C GLU A 50 9.47 -23.49 12.63
N HIS A 51 9.14 -22.19 12.57
CA HIS A 51 10.05 -21.18 12.01
C HIS A 51 10.79 -20.35 13.09
N ARG A 52 10.42 -20.50 14.37
CA ARG A 52 10.94 -19.68 15.48
C ARG A 52 12.46 -19.69 15.56
N GLU A 53 13.06 -20.87 15.48
CA GLU A 53 14.52 -21.01 15.56
C GLU A 53 15.26 -20.30 14.42
N ALA A 54 14.69 -20.32 13.21
CA ALA A 54 15.26 -19.62 12.08
C ALA A 54 15.25 -18.09 12.29
N TYR A 55 14.15 -17.53 12.83
CA TYR A 55 14.09 -16.12 13.20
C TYR A 55 15.04 -15.75 14.33
N ASN A 56 15.18 -16.58 15.36
CA ASN A 56 16.15 -16.35 16.45
C ASN A 56 17.60 -16.30 15.92
N ARG A 57 17.94 -17.17 14.95
CA ARG A 57 19.28 -17.13 14.32
C ARG A 57 19.46 -15.83 13.52
N LEU A 58 18.46 -15.36 12.79
CA LEU A 58 18.52 -14.10 12.03
C LEU A 58 18.65 -12.90 12.96
N GLU A 59 17.88 -12.87 14.04
CA GLU A 59 17.94 -11.81 15.06
C GLU A 59 19.32 -11.73 15.68
N ASN A 60 19.89 -12.87 16.14
CA ASN A 60 21.23 -12.95 16.76
C ASN A 60 22.35 -12.58 15.79
N ALA A 61 22.17 -12.77 14.48
CA ALA A 61 23.16 -12.42 13.46
C ALA A 61 23.01 -11.00 12.91
N SER A 62 21.97 -10.29 13.31
CA SER A 62 21.66 -8.95 12.81
C SER A 62 22.59 -7.88 13.43
N PRO A 63 22.96 -6.82 12.69
CA PRO A 63 23.73 -5.71 13.24
C PRO A 63 22.93 -4.89 14.25
N VAL A 64 23.64 -4.07 15.05
CA VAL A 64 23.08 -3.31 16.18
C VAL A 64 21.97 -2.33 15.80
N ASN A 65 21.94 -1.86 14.56
CA ASN A 65 20.91 -0.94 14.06
C ASN A 65 19.63 -1.67 13.60
N VAL A 66 19.55 -3.00 13.75
CA VAL A 66 18.35 -3.79 13.49
C VAL A 66 17.71 -4.16 14.83
N ARG A 67 16.48 -3.72 15.03
CA ARG A 67 15.69 -4.01 16.23
C ARG A 67 14.53 -4.93 15.89
N TYR A 68 14.21 -5.85 16.80
CA TYR A 68 13.13 -6.81 16.63
C TYR A 68 12.00 -6.57 17.62
N ILE A 69 10.76 -6.69 17.14
CA ILE A 69 9.54 -6.82 17.94
C ILE A 69 8.99 -8.21 17.65
N ASN A 70 9.03 -9.08 18.65
CA ASN A 70 8.46 -10.43 18.55
C ASN A 70 7.08 -10.45 19.19
N LEU A 71 6.02 -10.46 18.36
CA LEU A 71 4.64 -10.52 18.83
C LEU A 71 4.26 -11.94 19.26
N ILE A 72 3.27 -12.04 20.14
CA ILE A 72 2.74 -13.32 20.60
C ILE A 72 2.13 -14.09 19.42
N GLU A 73 2.40 -15.40 19.34
CA GLU A 73 1.84 -16.27 18.32
C GLU A 73 0.31 -16.28 18.36
N ARG A 74 -0.31 -16.07 17.20
CA ARG A 74 -1.75 -16.19 16.96
C ARG A 74 -1.98 -17.00 15.68
N SER A 75 -3.08 -17.74 15.61
CA SER A 75 -3.39 -18.62 14.46
C SER A 75 -3.36 -17.91 13.09
N ARG A 76 -3.70 -16.62 13.05
CA ARG A 76 -3.71 -15.79 11.82
C ARG A 76 -2.81 -14.55 11.93
N GLY A 77 -1.90 -14.50 12.90
CA GLY A 77 -1.15 -13.29 13.24
C GLY A 77 -2.05 -12.16 13.76
N HIS A 78 -1.48 -11.01 14.00
CA HIS A 78 -2.20 -9.78 14.36
C HIS A 78 -2.62 -9.02 13.08
N GLY A 79 -1.86 -9.19 12.01
CA GLY A 79 -2.09 -8.60 10.69
C GLY A 79 -1.03 -7.57 10.30
N HIS A 80 -0.77 -7.49 9.02
CA HIS A 80 0.31 -6.67 8.46
C HIS A 80 0.18 -5.17 8.77
N CYS A 81 -1.04 -4.62 8.89
CA CYS A 81 -1.23 -3.22 9.30
C CYS A 81 -0.85 -3.01 10.76
N PHE A 82 -1.30 -3.91 11.66
CA PHE A 82 -0.92 -3.88 13.07
C PHE A 82 0.60 -3.98 13.23
N ALA A 83 1.23 -4.95 12.57
CA ALA A 83 2.68 -5.12 12.63
C ALA A 83 3.44 -3.87 12.17
N ARG A 84 3.01 -3.21 11.08
CA ARG A 84 3.63 -1.96 10.63
C ARG A 84 3.44 -0.82 11.62
N ASN A 85 2.23 -0.64 12.19
CA ASN A 85 1.98 0.36 13.22
C ASN A 85 2.90 0.13 14.44
N GLN A 86 3.01 -1.13 14.92
CA GLN A 86 3.92 -1.47 16.03
C GLN A 86 5.39 -1.13 15.72
N GLY A 87 5.81 -1.30 14.47
CA GLY A 87 7.15 -0.87 14.05
C GLY A 87 7.31 0.65 14.08
N VAL A 88 6.30 1.38 13.59
CA VAL A 88 6.34 2.86 13.59
C VAL A 88 6.26 3.42 15.01
N ASP A 89 5.51 2.81 15.92
CA ASP A 89 5.39 3.26 17.31
C ASP A 89 6.74 3.35 18.05
N ILE A 90 7.72 2.54 17.66
CA ILE A 90 9.07 2.58 18.24
C ILE A 90 10.12 3.24 17.34
N ALA A 91 9.73 3.67 16.14
CA ALA A 91 10.61 4.30 15.17
C ALA A 91 11.15 5.65 15.70
N LYS A 92 12.42 5.91 15.38
CA LYS A 92 13.13 7.15 15.75
C LYS A 92 13.49 8.01 14.54
N GLY A 93 13.26 7.47 13.34
CA GLY A 93 13.56 8.14 12.08
C GLY A 93 12.60 9.30 11.78
N GLN A 94 13.12 10.31 11.12
CA GLN A 94 12.32 11.43 10.61
C GLN A 94 11.36 10.96 9.52
N TYR A 95 11.75 9.90 8.79
CA TYR A 95 10.96 9.30 7.72
C TYR A 95 10.81 7.81 7.94
N ILE A 96 9.62 7.30 7.61
CA ILE A 96 9.29 5.88 7.66
C ILE A 96 9.32 5.31 6.24
N CYS A 97 10.05 4.20 6.07
CA CYS A 97 10.01 3.34 4.90
C CYS A 97 9.42 1.99 5.28
N PHE A 98 8.77 1.32 4.33
CA PHE A 98 8.26 -0.03 4.51
C PHE A 98 8.87 -0.96 3.47
N LEU A 99 9.05 -2.23 3.83
CA LEU A 99 9.39 -3.29 2.88
C LEU A 99 8.67 -4.59 3.32
N ASP A 100 7.96 -5.21 2.40
CA ASP A 100 7.33 -6.50 2.64
C ASP A 100 8.37 -7.63 2.67
N ASP A 101 8.15 -8.65 3.49
CA ASP A 101 9.14 -9.72 3.71
C ASP A 101 9.33 -10.65 2.51
N ASP A 102 8.46 -10.59 1.50
CA ASP A 102 8.56 -11.36 0.24
C ASP A 102 9.04 -10.50 -0.97
N ASP A 103 9.39 -9.23 -0.74
CA ASP A 103 9.91 -8.29 -1.72
C ASP A 103 11.36 -7.87 -1.36
N TRP A 104 12.05 -7.15 -2.26
CA TRP A 104 13.40 -6.64 -1.98
C TRP A 104 13.74 -5.40 -2.79
N TRP A 105 14.60 -4.55 -2.22
CA TRP A 105 15.17 -3.43 -2.93
C TRP A 105 16.31 -3.87 -3.86
N THR A 106 16.31 -3.35 -5.08
CA THR A 106 17.29 -3.67 -6.12
C THR A 106 18.28 -2.54 -6.40
N ASP A 107 17.96 -1.34 -5.90
CA ASP A 107 18.78 -0.14 -6.02
C ASP A 107 19.38 0.21 -4.66
N SER A 108 20.68 -0.02 -4.49
CA SER A 108 21.39 0.32 -3.24
C SER A 108 21.55 1.82 -3.01
N GLY A 109 21.30 2.67 -4.01
CA GLY A 109 21.32 4.13 -3.93
C GLY A 109 19.95 4.75 -3.58
N PHE A 110 18.88 3.96 -3.45
CA PHE A 110 17.52 4.44 -3.23
C PHE A 110 17.42 5.40 -2.04
N LEU A 111 17.85 4.99 -0.86
CA LEU A 111 17.73 5.82 0.34
C LEU A 111 18.66 7.06 0.31
N THR A 112 19.84 6.97 -0.34
CA THR A 112 20.70 8.15 -0.51
C THR A 112 20.02 9.19 -1.37
N ARG A 113 19.50 8.81 -2.53
CA ARG A 113 18.78 9.72 -3.43
C ARG A 113 17.51 10.27 -2.77
N ALA A 114 16.76 9.43 -2.06
CA ALA A 114 15.59 9.88 -1.32
C ALA A 114 15.95 10.93 -0.27
N ALA A 115 17.00 10.72 0.54
CA ALA A 115 17.43 11.68 1.56
C ALA A 115 17.85 13.03 0.97
N GLU A 116 18.62 13.01 -0.13
CA GLU A 116 19.07 14.20 -0.84
C GLU A 116 17.88 15.03 -1.36
N GLU A 117 16.98 14.38 -2.09
CA GLU A 117 15.85 15.07 -2.73
C GLU A 117 14.78 15.51 -1.70
N ILE A 118 14.52 14.71 -0.68
CA ILE A 118 13.64 15.07 0.43
C ILE A 118 14.17 16.32 1.14
N THR A 119 15.46 16.34 1.46
CA THR A 119 16.10 17.48 2.15
C THR A 119 16.04 18.75 1.30
N LYS A 120 16.38 18.64 0.01
CA LYS A 120 16.39 19.74 -0.96
C LYS A 120 15.00 20.35 -1.16
N HIS A 121 13.97 19.53 -1.24
CA HIS A 121 12.60 19.95 -1.55
C HIS A 121 11.69 20.04 -0.32
N LYS A 122 12.19 19.69 0.88
CA LYS A 122 11.43 19.58 2.12
C LYS A 122 10.16 18.75 1.94
N ALA A 123 10.32 17.63 1.22
CA ALA A 123 9.19 16.76 0.92
C ALA A 123 8.75 15.99 2.17
N ASP A 124 7.45 15.87 2.38
CA ASP A 124 6.84 15.06 3.43
C ASP A 124 6.41 13.69 2.92
N PHE A 125 6.31 13.52 1.59
CA PHE A 125 6.05 12.23 0.95
C PHE A 125 6.88 12.07 -0.33
N TYR A 126 7.71 11.03 -0.34
CA TYR A 126 8.53 10.63 -1.48
C TYR A 126 8.17 9.20 -1.86
N PHE A 127 8.10 8.90 -3.15
CA PHE A 127 7.95 7.53 -3.63
C PHE A 127 8.65 7.32 -4.97
N ALA A 128 9.09 6.06 -5.19
CA ALA A 128 9.75 5.61 -6.39
C ALA A 128 8.94 4.53 -7.13
N ASN A 129 9.46 4.01 -8.24
CA ASN A 129 8.84 2.94 -8.99
C ASN A 129 9.26 1.55 -8.49
N GLN A 130 8.39 0.60 -8.78
CA GLN A 130 8.57 -0.82 -8.51
C GLN A 130 8.22 -1.64 -9.75
N LYS A 131 8.95 -2.75 -10.00
CA LYS A 131 8.55 -3.75 -10.99
C LYS A 131 7.81 -4.88 -10.33
N ALA A 132 6.67 -5.25 -10.90
CA ALA A 132 5.97 -6.47 -10.55
C ALA A 132 6.50 -7.63 -11.39
N ILE A 133 6.84 -8.76 -10.75
CA ILE A 133 7.31 -9.97 -11.39
C ILE A 133 6.46 -11.17 -10.98
N THR A 134 6.24 -12.08 -11.91
CA THR A 134 5.64 -13.38 -11.65
C THR A 134 6.68 -14.34 -11.04
N GLN A 135 6.26 -15.52 -10.58
CA GLN A 135 7.18 -16.49 -9.95
C GLN A 135 8.26 -17.05 -10.91
N ASP A 136 7.99 -17.05 -12.21
CA ASP A 136 8.95 -17.40 -13.27
C ASP A 136 9.84 -16.20 -13.68
N GLY A 137 9.70 -15.05 -13.01
CA GLY A 137 10.49 -13.85 -13.24
C GLY A 137 10.01 -12.96 -14.38
N ALA A 138 8.87 -13.27 -15.02
CA ALA A 138 8.33 -12.43 -16.07
C ALA A 138 7.79 -11.10 -15.52
N HIS A 139 8.14 -9.98 -16.19
CA HIS A 139 7.67 -8.66 -15.81
C HIS A 139 6.18 -8.48 -16.16
N VAL A 140 5.40 -7.95 -15.20
CA VAL A 140 4.01 -7.54 -15.42
C VAL A 140 3.95 -6.01 -15.43
N PRO A 141 3.72 -5.39 -16.60
CA PRO A 141 3.76 -3.93 -16.74
C PRO A 141 2.51 -3.25 -16.17
N ASN A 142 2.62 -1.97 -15.85
CA ASN A 142 1.53 -1.09 -15.46
C ASN A 142 0.72 -1.55 -14.23
N VAL A 143 1.39 -2.21 -13.28
CA VAL A 143 0.76 -2.58 -12.00
C VAL A 143 0.70 -1.36 -11.07
N TRP A 144 1.74 -0.51 -11.10
CA TRP A 144 1.88 0.67 -10.23
C TRP A 144 1.81 1.98 -11.03
N VAL A 145 2.46 3.06 -10.56
CA VAL A 145 2.42 4.40 -11.16
C VAL A 145 3.43 4.63 -12.29
N GLU A 146 3.89 3.57 -12.94
CA GLU A 146 4.87 3.62 -14.04
C GLU A 146 4.48 4.60 -15.14
N ASN A 147 3.18 4.76 -15.39
CA ASN A 147 2.62 5.65 -16.42
C ASN A 147 2.41 7.08 -15.93
N LEU A 148 2.85 7.46 -14.74
CA LEU A 148 2.66 8.83 -14.23
C LEU A 148 3.28 9.89 -15.17
N PRO A 149 4.48 9.71 -15.73
CA PRO A 149 5.04 10.66 -16.72
C PRO A 149 4.15 10.86 -17.94
N GLU A 150 3.40 9.85 -18.37
CA GLU A 150 2.49 9.95 -19.52
C GLU A 150 1.26 10.83 -19.25
N THR A 151 0.99 11.14 -17.96
CA THR A 151 -0.13 12.02 -17.56
C THR A 151 0.24 13.51 -17.62
N LEU A 152 1.53 13.82 -17.77
CA LEU A 152 2.06 15.17 -17.89
C LEU A 152 2.04 15.63 -19.37
N SER A 153 2.14 16.95 -19.61
CA SER A 153 2.36 17.49 -20.98
C SER A 153 3.70 16.98 -21.52
N LYS A 154 3.78 16.75 -22.83
CA LYS A 154 5.03 16.30 -23.47
C LYS A 154 6.16 17.33 -23.37
N GLU A 155 5.82 18.59 -23.22
CA GLU A 155 6.73 19.71 -23.08
C GLU A 155 7.05 20.03 -21.60
N ASP A 156 6.57 19.22 -20.66
CA ASP A 156 6.80 19.43 -19.23
C ASP A 156 8.29 19.22 -18.89
N PRO A 157 9.02 20.26 -18.42
CA PRO A 157 10.45 20.17 -18.17
C PRO A 157 10.81 19.16 -17.07
N ARG A 158 9.87 18.76 -16.24
CA ARG A 158 10.07 17.73 -15.21
C ARG A 158 10.35 16.36 -15.83
N LEU A 159 9.95 16.12 -17.09
CA LEU A 159 10.20 14.85 -17.79
C LEU A 159 11.70 14.60 -18.06
N GLU A 160 12.56 15.62 -17.97
CA GLU A 160 14.01 15.49 -18.05
C GLU A 160 14.65 15.13 -16.70
N GLN A 161 13.90 15.22 -15.60
CA GLN A 161 14.39 14.96 -14.25
C GLN A 161 14.09 13.51 -13.83
N THR A 162 14.99 12.93 -13.04
CA THR A 162 14.78 11.60 -12.41
C THR A 162 13.79 11.71 -11.25
N VAL A 163 13.94 12.74 -10.41
CA VAL A 163 13.06 13.03 -9.29
C VAL A 163 12.43 14.42 -9.49
N PHE A 164 11.14 14.52 -9.34
CA PHE A 164 10.43 15.79 -9.49
C PHE A 164 9.17 15.88 -8.64
N PRO A 165 8.74 17.13 -8.29
CA PRO A 165 7.52 17.34 -7.54
C PRO A 165 6.27 16.98 -8.37
N VAL A 166 5.28 16.40 -7.70
CA VAL A 166 3.99 16.04 -8.27
C VAL A 166 2.85 16.51 -7.39
N THR A 167 1.72 16.78 -8.00
CA THR A 167 0.51 17.22 -7.30
C THR A 167 -0.46 16.05 -7.07
N THR A 168 -1.31 16.19 -6.05
CA THR A 168 -2.42 15.25 -5.80
C THR A 168 -3.28 15.06 -7.06
N THR A 169 -3.57 16.13 -7.79
CA THR A 169 -4.38 16.06 -9.01
C THR A 169 -3.73 15.23 -10.11
N GLU A 170 -2.41 15.32 -10.30
CA GLU A 170 -1.66 14.51 -11.27
C GLU A 170 -1.68 13.04 -10.86
N LEU A 171 -1.44 12.76 -9.58
CA LEU A 171 -1.45 11.41 -9.03
C LEU A 171 -2.83 10.73 -9.15
N LEU A 172 -3.92 11.47 -8.95
CA LEU A 172 -5.28 10.94 -9.12
C LEU A 172 -5.67 10.67 -10.59
N LYS A 173 -4.89 11.17 -11.57
CA LYS A 173 -5.04 10.85 -13.00
C LYS A 173 -4.24 9.61 -13.42
N ALA A 174 -3.18 9.28 -12.69
CA ALA A 174 -2.37 8.10 -12.96
C ALA A 174 -3.19 6.81 -12.78
N LYS A 175 -2.80 5.77 -13.50
CA LYS A 175 -3.34 4.42 -13.29
C LYS A 175 -2.64 3.80 -12.08
N GLY A 176 -3.41 3.28 -11.13
CA GLY A 176 -2.84 2.65 -9.93
C GLY A 176 -2.41 3.65 -8.85
N PHE A 177 -1.50 3.23 -8.01
CA PHE A 177 -0.90 3.99 -6.92
C PHE A 177 0.48 3.39 -6.60
N PRO A 178 1.43 4.15 -5.99
CA PRO A 178 2.73 3.61 -5.66
C PRO A 178 2.62 2.58 -4.53
N HIS A 179 3.36 1.49 -4.64
CA HIS A 179 3.43 0.49 -3.58
C HIS A 179 4.26 1.00 -2.40
N GLN A 180 3.86 0.66 -1.18
CA GLN A 180 4.51 1.13 0.04
C GLN A 180 5.99 0.74 0.17
N ASN A 181 6.45 -0.31 -0.51
CA ASN A 181 7.86 -0.73 -0.53
C ASN A 181 8.81 0.32 -1.13
N CYS A 182 8.26 1.33 -1.80
CA CYS A 182 9.02 2.37 -2.48
C CYS A 182 8.78 3.76 -1.88
N TRP A 183 8.26 3.84 -0.65
CA TRP A 183 7.93 5.11 0.01
C TRP A 183 8.99 5.53 1.02
N ALA A 184 9.09 6.85 1.17
CA ALA A 184 9.58 7.51 2.37
C ALA A 184 8.53 8.57 2.74
N ILE A 185 7.82 8.35 3.83
CA ILE A 185 6.80 9.26 4.37
C ILE A 185 7.32 9.87 5.67
N SER A 186 7.20 11.20 5.86
CA SER A 186 7.61 11.79 7.12
C SER A 186 6.83 11.19 8.30
N THR A 187 7.51 10.95 9.40
CA THR A 187 6.89 10.42 10.63
C THR A 187 5.76 11.32 11.11
N GLU A 188 5.92 12.63 10.93
CA GLU A 188 4.89 13.62 11.24
C GLU A 188 3.63 13.39 10.37
N LEU A 189 3.78 13.28 9.06
CA LEU A 189 2.65 13.01 8.16
C LEU A 189 2.00 11.67 8.46
N TYR A 190 2.80 10.60 8.67
CA TYR A 190 2.28 9.27 9.02
C TYR A 190 1.40 9.30 10.28
N ASN A 191 1.85 10.00 11.30
CA ASN A 191 1.11 10.16 12.55
C ASN A 191 -0.13 11.05 12.39
N ALA A 192 -0.02 12.14 11.63
CA ALA A 192 -1.12 13.06 11.37
C ALA A 192 -2.29 12.39 10.64
N ILE A 193 -2.00 11.41 9.75
CA ILE A 193 -3.03 10.63 9.06
C ILE A 193 -3.50 9.40 9.84
N GLY A 194 -2.97 9.16 11.04
CA GLY A 194 -3.40 8.09 11.95
C GLY A 194 -2.88 6.70 11.59
N GLY A 195 -1.76 6.59 10.89
CA GLY A 195 -1.12 5.32 10.55
C GLY A 195 -1.97 4.40 9.66
N MET A 196 -1.70 3.09 9.70
CA MET A 196 -2.45 2.09 8.93
C MET A 196 -3.77 1.70 9.58
N ASP A 197 -4.84 1.53 8.78
CA ASP A 197 -6.12 0.99 9.27
C ASP A 197 -6.01 -0.53 9.47
N GLU A 198 -5.91 -0.95 10.73
CA GLU A 198 -5.75 -2.37 11.13
C GLU A 198 -6.95 -3.26 10.78
N ASN A 199 -8.08 -2.65 10.44
CA ASN A 199 -9.28 -3.39 10.01
C ASN A 199 -9.30 -3.66 8.50
N LEU A 200 -8.32 -3.17 7.74
CA LEU A 200 -8.16 -3.46 6.32
C LEU A 200 -7.28 -4.69 6.13
N ARG A 201 -7.76 -5.65 5.36
CA ARG A 201 -7.05 -6.88 5.00
C ARG A 201 -6.70 -6.95 3.51
N TYR A 202 -7.10 -5.95 2.75
CA TYR A 202 -6.84 -5.85 1.31
C TYR A 202 -6.65 -4.38 0.92
N GLU A 203 -5.59 -4.09 0.18
CA GLU A 203 -5.16 -2.75 -0.25
C GLU A 203 -5.09 -1.69 0.88
N PRO A 204 -4.47 -1.98 2.04
CA PRO A 204 -4.30 -0.97 3.08
C PRO A 204 -3.31 0.14 2.67
N ASP A 205 -2.38 -0.18 1.78
CA ASP A 205 -1.46 0.75 1.13
C ASP A 205 -2.21 1.81 0.31
N ARG A 206 -3.27 1.42 -0.40
CA ARG A 206 -4.15 2.37 -1.08
C ARG A 206 -4.87 3.31 -0.11
N ASP A 207 -5.30 2.79 1.03
CA ASP A 207 -5.98 3.60 2.05
C ASP A 207 -5.06 4.67 2.63
N ILE A 208 -3.87 4.27 3.07
CA ILE A 208 -2.89 5.21 3.63
C ILE A 208 -2.38 6.19 2.57
N TYR A 209 -2.20 5.73 1.31
CA TYR A 209 -1.84 6.59 0.19
C TYR A 209 -2.85 7.71 -0.03
N LEU A 210 -4.15 7.41 -0.11
CA LEU A 210 -5.19 8.44 -0.30
C LEU A 210 -5.22 9.43 0.86
N ARG A 211 -5.01 8.96 2.11
CA ARG A 211 -4.92 9.85 3.28
C ARG A 211 -3.65 10.70 3.26
N ALA A 212 -2.52 10.14 2.80
CA ALA A 212 -1.29 10.89 2.60
C ALA A 212 -1.48 11.98 1.53
N LEU A 213 -2.11 11.67 0.39
CA LEU A 213 -2.41 12.66 -0.65
C LEU A 213 -3.30 13.81 -0.16
N ASP A 214 -4.17 13.55 0.82
CA ASP A 214 -5.03 14.59 1.40
C ASP A 214 -4.23 15.61 2.22
N LYS A 215 -3.21 15.17 2.93
CA LYS A 215 -2.49 15.99 3.92
C LYS A 215 -1.08 16.42 3.49
N ALA A 216 -0.44 15.66 2.59
CA ALA A 216 0.90 15.98 2.12
C ALA A 216 0.97 17.38 1.48
N GLN A 217 2.04 18.13 1.79
CA GLN A 217 2.29 19.46 1.23
C GLN A 217 3.26 19.37 0.04
N HIS A 218 4.30 18.55 0.17
CA HIS A 218 5.34 18.39 -0.84
C HIS A 218 5.55 16.93 -1.18
N ILE A 219 5.12 16.51 -2.36
CA ILE A 219 5.19 15.14 -2.83
C ILE A 219 6.24 15.04 -3.94
N LEU A 220 7.17 14.09 -3.82
CA LEU A 220 8.19 13.80 -4.83
C LEU A 220 7.96 12.44 -5.46
N TYR A 221 8.12 12.37 -6.76
CA TYR A 221 8.13 11.13 -7.54
C TYR A 221 9.52 10.90 -8.12
N ASP A 222 10.08 9.71 -7.84
CA ASP A 222 11.31 9.19 -8.45
C ASP A 222 10.94 8.15 -9.53
N ARG A 223 11.40 8.38 -10.76
CA ARG A 223 11.17 7.48 -11.89
C ARG A 223 11.96 6.17 -11.80
N THR A 224 12.94 6.10 -10.91
CA THR A 224 13.81 4.93 -10.77
C THR A 224 13.03 3.73 -10.22
N VAL A 225 13.27 2.57 -10.81
CA VAL A 225 12.78 1.30 -10.28
C VAL A 225 13.72 0.87 -9.15
N VAL A 226 13.23 0.92 -7.92
CA VAL A 226 14.04 0.66 -6.71
C VAL A 226 13.74 -0.70 -6.07
N SER A 227 12.64 -1.34 -6.45
CA SER A 227 12.17 -2.58 -5.81
C SER A 227 11.59 -3.56 -6.82
N LEU A 228 11.63 -4.84 -6.48
CA LEU A 228 10.87 -5.90 -7.16
C LEU A 228 9.78 -6.43 -6.24
N HIS A 229 8.57 -6.53 -6.77
CA HIS A 229 7.41 -7.09 -6.10
C HIS A 229 7.05 -8.46 -6.69
N ASN A 230 6.99 -9.46 -5.83
CA ASN A 230 6.57 -10.79 -6.21
C ASN A 230 5.04 -10.87 -6.28
N ILE A 231 4.49 -10.97 -7.50
CA ILE A 231 3.05 -11.18 -7.63
C ILE A 231 2.68 -12.54 -7.04
N PRO A 232 1.71 -12.57 -6.11
CA PRO A 232 1.26 -13.80 -5.50
C PRO A 232 0.75 -14.80 -6.51
N ASP A 233 1.15 -16.07 -6.38
CA ASP A 233 0.58 -17.16 -7.14
C ASP A 233 -0.87 -17.41 -6.70
N ASN A 234 -1.82 -17.09 -7.57
CA ASN A 234 -3.25 -17.25 -7.30
C ASN A 234 -3.67 -18.71 -7.07
N SER A 235 -2.84 -19.68 -7.45
CA SER A 235 -3.09 -21.11 -7.16
C SER A 235 -2.78 -21.47 -5.70
N LYS A 236 -1.93 -20.68 -5.03
CA LYS A 236 -1.53 -20.88 -3.63
C LYS A 236 -2.33 -19.91 -2.73
N LYS A 237 -3.11 -20.46 -1.82
CA LYS A 237 -3.85 -19.67 -0.82
C LYS A 237 -2.99 -19.44 0.43
N ASN A 238 -1.88 -18.71 0.28
CA ASN A 238 -0.88 -18.52 1.34
C ASN A 238 -0.61 -17.06 1.73
N ASN A 239 -1.25 -16.09 1.07
CA ASN A 239 -1.11 -14.67 1.40
C ASN A 239 -2.47 -13.95 1.48
N ALA A 240 -2.48 -12.73 2.02
CA ALA A 240 -3.69 -11.96 2.28
C ALA A 240 -4.53 -11.73 1.01
N SER A 241 -3.88 -11.47 -0.13
CA SER A 241 -4.58 -11.19 -1.40
C SER A 241 -5.25 -12.43 -1.99
N THR A 242 -4.66 -13.64 -1.83
CA THR A 242 -5.24 -14.89 -2.34
C THR A 242 -6.27 -15.52 -1.39
N LEU A 243 -6.19 -15.21 -0.09
CA LEU A 243 -7.17 -15.66 0.92
C LEU A 243 -8.47 -14.83 0.91
N THR A 244 -8.43 -13.60 0.39
CA THR A 244 -9.57 -12.69 0.40
C THR A 244 -10.44 -12.89 -0.85
N SER A 245 -11.74 -13.20 -0.68
CA SER A 245 -12.68 -13.35 -1.79
C SER A 245 -12.88 -12.05 -2.57
N ASN A 246 -13.28 -12.14 -3.85
CA ASN A 246 -13.54 -10.96 -4.68
C ASN A 246 -14.58 -10.01 -4.06
N LYS A 247 -15.63 -10.56 -3.46
CA LYS A 247 -16.63 -9.77 -2.73
C LYS A 247 -16.02 -9.03 -1.55
N GLN A 248 -15.20 -9.70 -0.73
CA GLN A 248 -14.52 -9.06 0.40
C GLN A 248 -13.54 -7.97 -0.06
N LYS A 249 -12.79 -8.21 -1.15
CA LYS A 249 -11.91 -7.18 -1.75
C LYS A 249 -12.69 -5.91 -2.09
N LEU A 250 -13.83 -6.04 -2.77
CA LEU A 250 -14.69 -4.90 -3.11
C LEU A 250 -15.23 -4.17 -1.88
N LEU A 251 -15.55 -4.90 -0.80
CA LEU A 251 -16.02 -4.29 0.45
C LEU A 251 -14.90 -3.51 1.15
N PHE A 252 -13.65 -4.01 1.16
CA PHE A 252 -12.51 -3.26 1.68
C PHE A 252 -12.24 -2.00 0.85
N GLN A 253 -12.25 -2.10 -0.48
CA GLN A 253 -12.10 -0.94 -1.36
C GLN A 253 -13.21 0.09 -1.16
N LEU A 254 -14.48 -0.34 -0.97
CA LEU A 254 -15.59 0.56 -0.62
C LEU A 254 -15.37 1.26 0.74
N ARG A 255 -14.80 0.57 1.73
CA ARG A 255 -14.44 1.18 3.01
C ARG A 255 -13.41 2.29 2.81
N THR A 256 -12.34 2.04 2.04
CA THR A 256 -11.30 3.02 1.72
C THR A 256 -11.89 4.27 1.05
N VAL A 257 -12.65 4.11 -0.03
CA VAL A 257 -13.21 5.29 -0.74
C VAL A 257 -14.27 6.03 0.09
N ASN A 258 -15.03 5.33 0.96
CA ASN A 258 -15.95 6.00 1.87
C ASN A 258 -15.21 6.88 2.90
N LYS A 259 -14.05 6.43 3.41
CA LYS A 259 -13.19 7.26 4.27
C LYS A 259 -12.73 8.52 3.51
N GLY A 260 -12.26 8.36 2.27
CA GLY A 260 -11.89 9.50 1.44
C GLY A 260 -13.03 10.50 1.19
N ILE A 261 -14.29 10.03 1.06
CA ILE A 261 -15.45 10.92 0.90
C ILE A 261 -15.77 11.68 2.21
N LEU A 262 -15.60 11.02 3.36
CA LEU A 262 -16.06 11.54 4.65
C LEU A 262 -15.04 12.43 5.35
N PHE A 263 -13.76 12.15 5.15
CA PHE A 263 -12.69 12.74 5.96
C PHE A 263 -11.67 13.55 5.17
N SER A 264 -11.68 13.49 3.83
CA SER A 264 -10.75 14.30 3.04
C SER A 264 -11.18 15.76 2.99
N GLU A 265 -10.17 16.64 2.96
CA GLU A 265 -10.35 18.09 2.82
C GLU A 265 -10.19 18.56 1.36
N ARG A 266 -9.48 17.78 0.52
CA ARG A 266 -9.23 18.12 -0.89
C ARG A 266 -10.41 17.76 -1.78
N PRO A 267 -11.05 18.72 -2.47
CA PRO A 267 -12.23 18.45 -3.32
C PRO A 267 -11.95 17.45 -4.46
N GLU A 268 -10.74 17.49 -5.04
CA GLU A 268 -10.33 16.57 -6.10
C GLU A 268 -10.27 15.12 -5.60
N LEU A 269 -9.82 14.90 -4.37
CA LEU A 269 -9.75 13.58 -3.75
C LEU A 269 -11.16 13.06 -3.41
N ILE A 270 -12.02 13.91 -2.85
CA ILE A 270 -13.44 13.59 -2.61
C ILE A 270 -14.11 13.18 -3.93
N SER A 271 -13.93 13.97 -4.99
CA SER A 271 -14.48 13.70 -6.31
C SER A 271 -13.96 12.38 -6.90
N PHE A 272 -12.67 12.09 -6.74
CA PHE A 272 -12.08 10.82 -7.12
C PHE A 272 -12.72 9.65 -6.38
N CYS A 273 -12.86 9.74 -5.04
CA CYS A 273 -13.46 8.70 -4.21
C CYS A 273 -14.95 8.47 -4.55
N ILE A 274 -15.71 9.52 -4.87
CA ILE A 274 -17.12 9.39 -5.31
C ILE A 274 -17.20 8.59 -6.62
N ARG A 275 -16.36 8.92 -7.62
CA ARG A 275 -16.32 8.17 -8.89
C ARG A 275 -15.92 6.71 -8.68
N ALA A 276 -14.87 6.47 -7.89
CA ALA A 276 -14.40 5.12 -7.54
C ALA A 276 -15.50 4.31 -6.82
N LYS A 277 -16.21 4.93 -5.87
CA LYS A 277 -17.35 4.30 -5.17
C LYS A 277 -18.42 3.85 -6.16
N GLY A 278 -18.82 4.70 -7.10
CA GLY A 278 -19.82 4.34 -8.13
C GLY A 278 -19.40 3.11 -8.93
N PHE A 279 -18.13 3.04 -9.33
CA PHE A 279 -17.57 1.87 -10.03
C PHE A 279 -17.56 0.60 -9.16
N LEU A 280 -17.10 0.70 -7.92
CA LEU A 280 -17.03 -0.43 -6.99
C LEU A 280 -18.41 -0.99 -6.66
N LEU A 281 -19.41 -0.13 -6.45
CA LEU A 281 -20.80 -0.53 -6.21
C LEU A 281 -21.38 -1.31 -7.41
N LYS A 282 -21.08 -0.88 -8.65
CA LYS A 282 -21.46 -1.60 -9.86
C LYS A 282 -20.86 -2.99 -9.89
N ARG A 283 -19.55 -3.10 -9.67
CA ARG A 283 -18.86 -4.40 -9.63
C ARG A 283 -19.39 -5.32 -8.53
N LEU A 284 -19.63 -4.77 -7.34
CA LEU A 284 -20.20 -5.55 -6.23
C LEU A 284 -21.62 -6.07 -6.60
N THR A 285 -22.45 -5.24 -7.26
CA THR A 285 -23.76 -5.68 -7.75
C THR A 285 -23.63 -6.84 -8.74
N GLU A 286 -22.70 -6.77 -9.68
CA GLU A 286 -22.47 -7.86 -10.66
C GLU A 286 -22.05 -9.16 -9.98
N VAL A 287 -21.20 -9.09 -8.96
CA VAL A 287 -20.81 -10.26 -8.14
C VAL A 287 -22.04 -10.86 -7.44
N LEU A 288 -22.86 -10.02 -6.80
CA LEU A 288 -24.05 -10.46 -6.11
C LEU A 288 -25.11 -11.08 -7.04
N VAL A 289 -25.23 -10.57 -8.27
CA VAL A 289 -26.11 -11.17 -9.30
C VAL A 289 -25.60 -12.56 -9.69
N LYS A 290 -24.27 -12.75 -9.88
CA LYS A 290 -23.66 -14.06 -10.14
C LYS A 290 -23.90 -15.04 -8.98
N GLU A 291 -23.87 -14.54 -7.74
CA GLU A 291 -24.17 -15.33 -6.54
C GLU A 291 -25.70 -15.55 -6.34
N LYS A 292 -26.55 -15.08 -7.26
CA LYS A 292 -28.03 -15.10 -7.16
C LYS A 292 -28.61 -14.38 -5.93
N SER A 293 -27.81 -13.51 -5.29
CA SER A 293 -28.21 -12.70 -4.14
C SER A 293 -28.95 -11.43 -4.58
N TYR A 294 -30.08 -11.59 -5.29
CA TYR A 294 -30.76 -10.49 -5.99
C TYR A 294 -31.27 -9.38 -5.08
N ARG A 295 -31.69 -9.68 -3.85
CA ARG A 295 -32.13 -8.67 -2.87
C ARG A 295 -30.99 -7.71 -2.52
N LEU A 296 -29.80 -8.24 -2.24
CA LEU A 296 -28.61 -7.42 -1.99
C LEU A 296 -28.13 -6.73 -3.27
N ALA A 297 -28.15 -7.43 -4.40
CA ALA A 297 -27.81 -6.84 -5.69
C ALA A 297 -28.67 -5.62 -6.00
N TYR A 298 -29.99 -5.68 -5.78
CA TYR A 298 -30.87 -4.53 -5.95
C TYR A 298 -30.53 -3.36 -5.03
N LEU A 299 -30.21 -3.63 -3.76
CA LEU A 299 -29.80 -2.61 -2.80
C LEU A 299 -28.55 -1.85 -3.25
N TYR A 300 -27.50 -2.58 -3.65
CA TYR A 300 -26.27 -1.98 -4.14
C TYR A 300 -26.41 -1.34 -5.52
N ALA A 301 -27.25 -1.90 -6.40
CA ALA A 301 -27.60 -1.29 -7.69
C ALA A 301 -28.22 0.11 -7.53
N LYS A 302 -29.12 0.29 -6.56
CA LYS A 302 -29.72 1.61 -6.23
C LYS A 302 -28.66 2.60 -5.76
N GLN A 303 -27.76 2.16 -4.87
CA GLN A 303 -26.68 3.02 -4.39
C GLN A 303 -25.73 3.43 -5.54
N ALA A 304 -25.38 2.49 -6.42
CA ALA A 304 -24.56 2.78 -7.60
C ALA A 304 -25.26 3.79 -8.54
N LEU A 305 -26.57 3.62 -8.76
CA LEU A 305 -27.38 4.53 -9.59
C LEU A 305 -27.42 5.95 -9.00
N ALA A 306 -27.60 6.07 -7.68
CA ALA A 306 -27.58 7.36 -6.98
C ALA A 306 -26.19 8.02 -7.00
N THR A 307 -25.11 7.22 -6.97
CA THR A 307 -23.74 7.75 -7.01
C THR A 307 -23.30 8.16 -8.42
N SER A 308 -23.68 7.38 -9.44
CA SER A 308 -23.29 7.60 -10.83
C SER A 308 -24.38 7.11 -11.78
N PHE A 309 -25.31 8.03 -12.11
CA PHE A 309 -26.44 7.73 -12.99
C PHE A 309 -25.97 7.41 -14.41
N THR A 310 -26.49 6.29 -14.96
CA THR A 310 -26.48 6.01 -16.40
C THR A 310 -27.79 5.27 -16.74
N PHE A 311 -28.32 5.51 -17.95
CA PHE A 311 -29.55 4.83 -18.39
C PHE A 311 -29.40 3.29 -18.43
N LYS A 312 -28.23 2.81 -18.88
CA LYS A 312 -27.91 1.38 -18.85
C LYS A 312 -27.98 0.81 -17.42
N TRP A 313 -27.49 1.55 -16.44
CA TRP A 313 -27.49 1.11 -15.05
C TRP A 313 -28.89 1.19 -14.42
N LEU A 314 -29.71 2.14 -14.85
CA LEU A 314 -31.13 2.19 -14.46
C LEU A 314 -31.87 0.91 -14.89
N LEU A 315 -31.68 0.48 -16.14
CA LEU A 315 -32.29 -0.77 -16.65
C LEU A 315 -31.78 -2.00 -15.87
N PHE A 316 -30.48 -2.06 -15.57
CA PHE A 316 -29.90 -3.14 -14.77
C PHE A 316 -30.44 -3.15 -13.33
N THR A 317 -30.66 -1.98 -12.73
CA THR A 317 -31.28 -1.86 -11.41
C THR A 317 -32.72 -2.39 -11.42
N LYS A 318 -33.52 -2.08 -12.47
CA LYS A 318 -34.88 -2.64 -12.65
C LYS A 318 -34.82 -4.17 -12.83
N TYR A 319 -33.84 -4.70 -13.57
CA TYR A 319 -33.62 -6.15 -13.68
C TYR A 319 -33.38 -6.79 -12.30
N CYS A 320 -32.48 -6.22 -11.48
CA CYS A 320 -32.21 -6.73 -10.13
C CYS A 320 -33.46 -6.67 -9.25
N TRP A 321 -34.25 -5.60 -9.37
CA TRP A 321 -35.56 -5.46 -8.66
C TRP A 321 -36.52 -6.56 -9.05
N PHE A 322 -36.71 -6.84 -10.33
CA PHE A 322 -37.60 -7.92 -10.80
C PHE A 322 -37.11 -9.30 -10.32
N LYS A 323 -35.83 -9.58 -10.46
CA LYS A 323 -35.24 -10.87 -10.10
C LYS A 323 -35.35 -11.22 -8.61
N GLN A 324 -35.40 -10.23 -7.69
CA GLN A 324 -35.55 -10.51 -6.28
C GLN A 324 -36.88 -11.21 -5.91
N PHE A 325 -37.93 -11.05 -6.74
CA PHE A 325 -39.21 -11.69 -6.53
C PHE A 325 -39.35 -13.04 -7.28
N THR A 326 -38.63 -13.21 -8.39
CA THR A 326 -38.78 -14.41 -9.23
C THR A 326 -37.80 -15.52 -8.86
N SER A 327 -36.83 -15.30 -7.96
CA SER A 327 -35.79 -16.26 -7.58
C SER A 327 -35.93 -16.76 -6.15
N GLN A 328 -37.12 -16.65 -5.54
CA GLN A 328 -37.43 -17.21 -4.22
C GLN A 328 -38.11 -18.61 -4.30
N ASN A 329 -38.10 -19.24 -5.50
CA ASN A 329 -38.56 -20.63 -5.70
C ASN A 329 -37.37 -21.54 -5.99
#